data_2c5468a00771f2d3a6294cf717a36520
#
_entry.id   2c5468a00771f2d3a6294cf717a36520
#
_cell.length_a   1.000
_cell.length_b   1.000
_cell.length_c   1.000
_cell.angle_alpha   90.00
_cell.angle_beta   90.00
_cell.angle_gamma   90.00
#
_symmetry.space_group_name_H-M   'P 1'
#
loop_
_entity.id
_entity.type
_entity.pdbx_description
1 polymer ?
#
loop_
_entity_poly.entity_id
_entity_poly.type
_entity_poly.pdbx_seq_one_letter_code
_entity_poly.pdbx_strand_id
1 'polypeptide(L)'
;MKVAALMLASSMSLASSPGTIVEELFRAFNRHDVPALQALYAPDARLTSSDFCKPRTGADVTRTYAALFREFPDIHDEAISIVVDGDQAAVRFMTSGGSGENEFEFELMTFFRFRDGLIVEDATIFVTTGRPCEE
;
A
#
# COMPACT_ATOMS: atom_id res chain seq x y z
N MET A 1 -47.27 -22.37 -22.64
CA MET A 1 -46.77 -21.70 -21.46
C MET A 1 -45.25 -21.70 -21.53
N LYS A 2 -44.64 -20.55 -21.76
CA LYS A 2 -43.19 -20.40 -21.66
C LYS A 2 -42.84 -19.98 -20.24
N VAL A 3 -42.16 -20.85 -19.53
CA VAL A 3 -41.57 -20.50 -18.25
C VAL A 3 -40.25 -19.77 -18.56
N ALA A 4 -40.22 -18.47 -18.37
CA ALA A 4 -39.00 -17.70 -18.42
C ALA A 4 -38.21 -18.03 -17.17
N ALA A 5 -37.19 -18.85 -17.31
CA ALA A 5 -36.18 -19.02 -16.25
C ALA A 5 -35.44 -17.70 -16.11
N LEU A 6 -35.76 -16.94 -15.08
CA LEU A 6 -34.99 -15.79 -14.68
C LEU A 6 -33.66 -16.32 -14.12
N MET A 7 -32.63 -16.36 -14.94
CA MET A 7 -31.27 -16.58 -14.45
C MET A 7 -30.87 -15.30 -13.71
N LEU A 8 -30.99 -15.34 -12.39
CA LEU A 8 -30.29 -14.41 -11.52
C LEU A 8 -28.78 -14.71 -11.71
N ALA A 9 -28.13 -13.89 -12.53
CA ALA A 9 -26.69 -13.83 -12.53
C ALA A 9 -26.28 -13.25 -11.18
N SER A 10 -25.91 -14.13 -10.25
CA SER A 10 -25.18 -13.72 -9.06
C SER A 10 -23.87 -13.13 -9.54
N SER A 11 -23.77 -11.80 -9.58
CA SER A 11 -22.50 -11.14 -9.71
C SER A 11 -21.71 -11.44 -8.43
N MET A 12 -20.91 -12.50 -8.45
CA MET A 12 -19.88 -12.71 -7.43
C MET A 12 -18.90 -11.56 -7.59
N SER A 13 -18.99 -10.58 -6.70
CA SER A 13 -17.92 -9.64 -6.49
C SER A 13 -16.73 -10.42 -5.97
N LEU A 14 -15.83 -10.80 -6.89
CA LEU A 14 -14.55 -11.38 -6.52
C LEU A 14 -13.76 -10.29 -5.81
N ALA A 15 -13.57 -10.45 -4.50
CA ALA A 15 -12.59 -9.65 -3.78
C ALA A 15 -11.26 -9.74 -4.50
N SER A 16 -10.58 -8.61 -4.68
CA SER A 16 -9.26 -8.57 -5.32
C SER A 16 -8.29 -9.46 -4.56
N SER A 17 -7.49 -10.22 -5.28
CA SER A 17 -6.44 -11.06 -4.68
C SER A 17 -5.34 -10.19 -4.06
N PRO A 18 -4.60 -10.69 -3.07
CA PRO A 18 -3.46 -9.98 -2.49
C PRO A 18 -2.46 -9.46 -3.53
N GLY A 19 -2.09 -10.27 -4.50
CA GLY A 19 -1.17 -9.85 -5.58
C GLY A 19 -1.72 -8.68 -6.40
N THR A 20 -3.00 -8.71 -6.74
CA THR A 20 -3.66 -7.62 -7.47
C THR A 20 -3.71 -6.33 -6.65
N ILE A 21 -3.97 -6.43 -5.35
CA ILE A 21 -4.00 -5.27 -4.45
C ILE A 21 -2.60 -4.64 -4.35
N VAL A 22 -1.56 -5.45 -4.22
CA VAL A 22 -0.16 -4.97 -4.21
C VAL A 22 0.18 -4.25 -5.50
N GLU A 23 -0.15 -4.81 -6.66
CA GLU A 23 0.09 -4.18 -7.95
C GLU A 23 -0.63 -2.84 -8.08
N GLU A 24 -1.89 -2.77 -7.63
CA GLU A 24 -2.65 -1.51 -7.65
C GLU A 24 -2.08 -0.48 -6.68
N LEU A 25 -1.59 -0.93 -5.51
CA LEU A 25 -0.93 -0.06 -4.54
C LEU A 25 0.26 0.66 -5.18
N PHE A 26 1.15 -0.08 -5.85
CA PHE A 26 2.31 0.51 -6.52
C PHE A 26 1.93 1.44 -7.67
N ARG A 27 0.90 1.07 -8.46
CA ARG A 27 0.39 1.95 -9.53
C ARG A 27 -0.19 3.26 -8.98
N ALA A 28 -1.03 3.17 -7.96
CA ALA A 28 -1.64 4.34 -7.34
C ALA A 28 -0.58 5.23 -6.66
N PHE A 29 0.40 4.62 -5.99
CA PHE A 29 1.52 5.33 -5.40
C PHE A 29 2.29 6.13 -6.45
N ASN A 30 2.67 5.49 -7.56
CA ASN A 30 3.45 6.14 -8.62
C ASN A 30 2.68 7.22 -9.39
N ARG A 31 1.34 7.17 -9.38
CA ARG A 31 0.48 8.25 -9.88
C ARG A 31 0.21 9.34 -8.84
N HIS A 32 0.67 9.16 -7.61
CA HIS A 32 0.33 10.00 -6.45
C HIS A 32 -1.20 10.12 -6.24
N ASP A 33 -1.92 9.05 -6.53
CA ASP A 33 -3.38 9.01 -6.43
C ASP A 33 -3.80 8.64 -5.01
N VAL A 34 -3.88 9.65 -4.15
CA VAL A 34 -4.19 9.47 -2.72
C VAL A 34 -5.57 8.84 -2.50
N PRO A 35 -6.65 9.24 -3.20
CA PRO A 35 -7.94 8.55 -3.05
C PRO A 35 -7.90 7.07 -3.41
N ALA A 36 -7.16 6.69 -4.47
CA ALA A 36 -6.98 5.29 -4.85
C ALA A 36 -6.22 4.50 -3.78
N LEU A 37 -5.19 5.10 -3.19
CA LEU A 37 -4.45 4.50 -2.06
C LEU A 37 -5.36 4.28 -0.85
N GLN A 38 -6.12 5.30 -0.46
CA GLN A 38 -7.05 5.22 0.68
C GLN A 38 -8.06 4.08 0.51
N ALA A 39 -8.55 3.86 -0.71
CA ALA A 39 -9.53 2.82 -1.01
C ALA A 39 -9.00 1.39 -0.85
N LEU A 40 -7.68 1.18 -0.82
CA LEU A 40 -7.06 -0.13 -0.67
C LEU A 40 -6.96 -0.59 0.80
N TYR A 41 -7.13 0.31 1.76
CA TYR A 41 -6.96 0.04 3.18
C TYR A 41 -8.28 -0.06 3.92
N ALA A 42 -8.39 -1.04 4.83
CA ALA A 42 -9.47 -1.05 5.80
C ALA A 42 -9.31 0.14 6.77
N PRO A 43 -10.41 0.72 7.28
CA PRO A 43 -10.32 1.86 8.22
C PRO A 43 -9.53 1.55 9.49
N ASP A 44 -9.58 0.30 9.96
CA ASP A 44 -8.89 -0.20 11.14
C ASP A 44 -7.51 -0.84 10.82
N ALA A 45 -7.02 -0.71 9.59
CA ALA A 45 -5.71 -1.21 9.21
C ALA A 45 -4.63 -0.63 10.14
N ARG A 46 -3.61 -1.45 10.41
CA ARG A 46 -2.45 -1.05 11.20
C ARG A 46 -1.27 -0.82 10.27
N LEU A 47 -0.77 0.41 10.25
CA LEU A 47 0.40 0.80 9.48
C LEU A 47 1.56 1.06 10.42
N THR A 48 2.68 0.41 10.16
CA THR A 48 3.97 0.67 10.81
C THR A 48 5.03 0.93 9.77
N SER A 49 5.99 1.77 10.11
CA SER A 49 7.14 2.06 9.27
C SER A 49 8.34 2.39 10.14
N SER A 50 9.52 2.11 9.62
CA SER A 50 10.77 2.42 10.33
C SER A 50 10.93 3.90 10.68
N ASP A 51 10.21 4.79 9.97
CA ASP A 51 10.21 6.24 10.22
C ASP A 51 8.97 6.75 11.01
N PHE A 52 8.07 5.85 11.39
CA PHE A 52 6.90 6.25 12.21
C PHE A 52 7.23 6.16 13.70
N CYS A 53 6.89 7.22 14.44
CA CYS A 53 7.02 7.23 15.89
C CYS A 53 6.11 6.22 16.58
N LYS A 54 4.93 6.01 16.01
CA LYS A 54 3.92 5.08 16.51
C LYS A 54 3.07 4.58 15.34
N PRO A 55 2.39 3.44 15.49
CA PRO A 55 1.51 2.93 14.47
C PRO A 55 0.46 3.96 14.06
N ARG A 56 0.11 3.95 12.78
CA ARG A 56 -1.00 4.69 12.18
C ARG A 56 -2.11 3.72 11.82
N THR A 57 -3.29 4.25 11.53
CA THR A 57 -4.46 3.46 11.13
C THR A 57 -4.78 3.67 9.67
N GLY A 58 -5.68 2.83 9.11
CA GLY A 58 -6.19 3.02 7.75
C GLY A 58 -6.86 4.38 7.55
N ALA A 59 -7.45 4.96 8.61
CA ALA A 59 -8.01 6.31 8.55
C ALA A 59 -6.95 7.41 8.35
N ASP A 60 -5.69 7.13 8.64
CA ASP A 60 -4.57 8.07 8.47
C ASP A 60 -3.93 8.02 7.07
N VAL A 61 -4.33 7.08 6.20
CA VAL A 61 -3.69 6.83 4.89
C VAL A 61 -3.65 8.09 4.04
N THR A 62 -4.79 8.78 3.89
CA THR A 62 -4.86 10.01 3.09
C THR A 62 -3.86 11.05 3.58
N ARG A 63 -3.82 11.32 4.88
CA ARG A 63 -2.91 12.28 5.48
C ARG A 63 -1.44 11.86 5.31
N THR A 64 -1.16 10.58 5.52
CA THR A 64 0.20 10.03 5.42
C THR A 64 0.76 10.18 4.01
N TYR A 65 0.03 9.74 3.00
CA TYR A 65 0.53 9.82 1.62
C TYR A 65 0.49 11.23 1.05
N ALA A 66 -0.52 12.03 1.39
CA ALA A 66 -0.54 13.44 0.96
C ALA A 66 0.67 14.21 1.47
N ALA A 67 1.08 13.98 2.72
CA ALA A 67 2.28 14.58 3.28
C ALA A 67 3.56 14.10 2.57
N LEU A 68 3.66 12.79 2.30
CA LEU A 68 4.80 12.19 1.62
C LEU A 68 4.98 12.77 0.20
N PHE A 69 3.91 12.84 -0.58
CA PHE A 69 3.96 13.36 -1.95
C PHE A 69 4.22 14.87 -2.02
N ARG A 70 3.84 15.61 -0.98
CA ARG A 70 4.17 17.04 -0.87
C ARG A 70 5.65 17.24 -0.56
N GLU A 71 6.21 16.40 0.31
CA GLU A 71 7.63 16.46 0.67
C GLU A 71 8.52 15.95 -0.46
N PHE A 72 8.09 14.89 -1.16
CA PHE A 72 8.83 14.28 -2.27
C PHE A 72 7.95 14.19 -3.53
N PRO A 73 7.82 15.30 -4.29
CA PRO A 73 6.88 15.37 -5.42
C PRO A 73 7.16 14.41 -6.58
N ASP A 74 8.35 13.86 -6.66
CA ASP A 74 8.79 12.93 -7.70
C ASP A 74 9.10 11.52 -7.18
N ILE A 75 8.68 11.20 -5.95
CA ILE A 75 8.92 9.88 -5.37
C ILE A 75 8.28 8.79 -6.23
N HIS A 76 9.04 7.72 -6.45
CA HIS A 76 8.64 6.58 -7.27
C HIS A 76 9.10 5.29 -6.61
N ASP A 77 8.22 4.29 -6.62
CA ASP A 77 8.49 2.95 -6.10
C ASP A 77 8.49 1.92 -7.22
N GLU A 78 9.48 1.04 -7.21
CA GLU A 78 9.59 -0.08 -8.13
C GLU A 78 9.71 -1.39 -7.36
N ALA A 79 8.70 -2.27 -7.53
CA ALA A 79 8.73 -3.59 -6.93
C ALA A 79 9.80 -4.47 -7.58
N ILE A 80 10.67 -5.06 -6.76
CA ILE A 80 11.73 -5.97 -7.20
C ILE A 80 11.26 -7.42 -7.09
N SER A 81 10.60 -7.76 -5.99
CA SER A 81 10.11 -9.11 -5.71
C SER A 81 8.82 -9.04 -4.89
N ILE A 82 7.82 -9.80 -5.30
CA ILE A 82 6.55 -9.92 -4.62
C ILE A 82 6.32 -11.39 -4.31
N VAL A 83 6.13 -11.72 -3.04
CA VAL A 83 5.80 -13.07 -2.58
C VAL A 83 4.44 -13.03 -1.91
N VAL A 84 3.52 -13.87 -2.37
CA VAL A 84 2.17 -13.98 -1.83
C VAL A 84 1.96 -15.37 -1.24
N ASP A 85 1.44 -15.42 -0.03
CA ASP A 85 1.05 -16.66 0.65
C ASP A 85 -0.29 -16.45 1.36
N GLY A 86 -1.35 -17.02 0.80
CA GLY A 86 -2.71 -16.88 1.34
C GLY A 86 -3.13 -15.41 1.44
N ASP A 87 -3.41 -14.96 2.65
CA ASP A 87 -3.82 -13.59 2.97
C ASP A 87 -2.65 -12.65 3.31
N GLN A 88 -1.43 -13.04 2.96
CA GLN A 88 -0.21 -12.31 3.26
C GLN A 88 0.61 -12.06 2.00
N ALA A 89 1.33 -10.95 1.98
CA ALA A 89 2.31 -10.67 0.93
C ALA A 89 3.53 -9.97 1.52
N ALA A 90 4.69 -10.26 0.98
CA ALA A 90 5.92 -9.53 1.25
C ALA A 90 6.44 -8.93 -0.07
N VAL A 91 6.84 -7.68 -0.03
CA VAL A 91 7.34 -6.96 -1.20
C VAL A 91 8.69 -6.35 -0.88
N ARG A 92 9.65 -6.66 -1.71
CA ARG A 92 10.94 -5.98 -1.74
C ARG A 92 10.89 -4.97 -2.87
N PHE A 93 11.21 -3.73 -2.62
CA PHE A 93 11.11 -2.67 -3.61
C PHE A 93 12.16 -1.58 -3.42
N MET A 94 12.39 -0.84 -4.49
CA MET A 94 13.26 0.33 -4.50
C MET A 94 12.40 1.59 -4.52
N THR A 95 12.70 2.54 -3.65
CA THR A 95 12.15 3.88 -3.70
C THR A 95 13.20 4.87 -4.19
N SER A 96 12.80 5.81 -5.01
CA SER A 96 13.69 6.82 -5.56
C SER A 96 12.98 8.17 -5.70
N GLY A 97 13.75 9.22 -5.75
CA GLY A 97 13.24 10.59 -5.96
C GLY A 97 14.32 11.63 -5.76
N GLY A 98 13.91 12.88 -5.77
CA GLY A 98 14.81 14.01 -5.65
C GLY A 98 15.63 14.27 -6.90
N SER A 99 16.48 15.28 -6.84
CA SER A 99 17.39 15.66 -7.91
C SER A 99 18.65 16.32 -7.35
N GLY A 100 19.77 16.17 -8.07
CA GLY A 100 21.05 16.74 -7.68
C GLY A 100 21.53 16.19 -6.32
N GLU A 101 21.86 17.08 -5.39
CA GLU A 101 22.34 16.71 -4.05
C GLU A 101 21.25 16.11 -3.15
N ASN A 102 19.98 16.26 -3.51
CA ASN A 102 18.83 15.73 -2.79
C ASN A 102 18.29 14.44 -3.42
N GLU A 103 18.97 13.87 -4.38
CA GLU A 103 18.61 12.58 -4.98
C GLU A 103 18.76 11.47 -3.97
N PHE A 104 17.76 10.58 -3.91
CA PHE A 104 17.80 9.41 -3.06
C PHE A 104 17.32 8.17 -3.81
N GLU A 105 17.90 7.05 -3.45
CA GLU A 105 17.47 5.72 -3.86
C GLU A 105 17.85 4.75 -2.75
N PHE A 106 16.87 3.98 -2.24
CA PHE A 106 17.12 2.96 -1.24
C PHE A 106 16.07 1.85 -1.29
N GLU A 107 16.45 0.71 -0.74
CA GLU A 107 15.63 -0.49 -0.75
C GLU A 107 14.81 -0.60 0.54
N LEU A 108 13.55 -1.03 0.37
CA LEU A 108 12.62 -1.28 1.46
C LEU A 108 11.99 -2.66 1.32
N MET A 109 11.46 -3.12 2.43
CA MET A 109 10.57 -4.28 2.47
C MET A 109 9.28 -3.91 3.17
N THR A 110 8.15 -4.35 2.63
CA THR A 110 6.85 -4.20 3.26
C THR A 110 6.19 -5.56 3.38
N PHE A 111 5.65 -5.84 4.56
CA PHE A 111 4.78 -6.98 4.81
C PHE A 111 3.34 -6.51 4.87
N PHE A 112 2.46 -7.21 4.15
CA PHE A 112 1.03 -6.94 4.12
C PHE A 112 0.23 -8.13 4.63
N ARG A 113 -0.88 -7.82 5.29
CA ARG A 113 -1.96 -8.77 5.55
C ARG A 113 -3.26 -8.18 4.99
N PHE A 114 -4.10 -9.08 4.44
CA PHE A 114 -5.35 -8.73 3.76
C PHE A 114 -6.54 -9.40 4.42
N ARG A 115 -7.67 -8.72 4.39
CA ARG A 115 -8.98 -9.27 4.80
C ARG A 115 -10.06 -8.63 3.94
N ASP A 116 -10.95 -9.46 3.37
CA ASP A 116 -12.08 -9.00 2.55
C ASP A 116 -11.66 -8.08 1.41
N GLY A 117 -10.53 -8.36 0.76
CA GLY A 117 -10.02 -7.57 -0.36
C GLY A 117 -9.40 -6.22 0.02
N LEU A 118 -9.10 -5.99 1.30
CA LEU A 118 -8.49 -4.77 1.81
C LEU A 118 -7.21 -5.07 2.60
N ILE A 119 -6.29 -4.11 2.61
CA ILE A 119 -5.10 -4.17 3.46
C ILE A 119 -5.52 -3.89 4.90
N VAL A 120 -5.18 -4.80 5.82
CA VAL A 120 -5.41 -4.64 7.26
C VAL A 120 -4.11 -4.49 8.05
N GLU A 121 -2.97 -4.82 7.46
CA GLU A 121 -1.65 -4.59 8.03
C GLU A 121 -0.68 -4.20 6.93
N ASP A 122 0.11 -3.17 7.20
CA ASP A 122 1.18 -2.66 6.33
C ASP A 122 2.37 -2.34 7.22
N ALA A 123 3.40 -3.18 7.17
CA ALA A 123 4.59 -3.04 7.99
C ALA A 123 5.80 -2.83 7.08
N THR A 124 6.26 -1.60 6.96
CA THR A 124 7.39 -1.21 6.12
C THR A 124 8.67 -1.09 6.94
N ILE A 125 9.73 -1.71 6.47
CA ILE A 125 11.04 -1.75 7.13
C ILE A 125 12.11 -1.25 6.17
N PHE A 126 12.93 -0.34 6.66
CA PHE A 126 14.14 0.13 5.98
C PHE A 126 15.16 0.66 6.99
N VAL A 127 16.39 0.83 6.55
CA VAL A 127 17.45 1.38 7.40
C VAL A 127 17.27 2.87 7.55
N THR A 128 17.13 3.33 8.78
CA THR A 128 17.05 4.76 9.10
C THR A 128 18.35 5.23 9.74
N THR A 129 18.73 6.48 9.43
CA THR A 129 19.89 7.15 10.03
C THR A 129 19.44 7.95 11.26
N GLY A 130 19.07 7.27 12.32
CA GLY A 130 18.62 7.91 13.54
C GLY A 130 17.47 7.20 14.20
N ARG A 131 17.04 7.65 15.34
CA ARG A 131 15.82 7.18 16.01
C ARG A 131 14.63 7.96 15.45
N PRO A 132 13.56 7.28 15.02
CA PRO A 132 12.39 7.99 14.49
C PRO A 132 11.72 8.90 15.52
N CYS A 133 11.95 8.63 16.79
CA CYS A 133 11.36 9.38 17.88
C CYS A 133 12.36 9.51 19.01
N GLU A 134 12.75 10.73 19.29
CA GLU A 134 13.32 11.12 20.58
C GLU A 134 12.17 11.66 21.44
N GLU A 135 11.85 10.94 22.51
CA GLU A 135 10.99 11.48 23.57
C GLU A 135 11.80 12.41 24.46
#